data_5e385d86c7db55191938743ac24ab3db
#
_entry.id   5e385d86c7db55191938743ac24ab3db
#
_cell.length_a   1.000
_cell.length_b   1.000
_cell.length_c   1.000
_cell.angle_alpha   90.00
_cell.angle_beta   90.00
_cell.angle_gamma   90.00
#
_symmetry.space_group_name_H-M   'P 1'
#
loop_
_entity.id
_entity.type
_entity.pdbx_description
1 polymer ?
#
loop_
_entity_poly.entity_id
_entity_poly.type
_entity_poly.pdbx_seq_one_letter_code
_entity_poly.pdbx_strand_id
1 'polypeptide(L)'
;MSVLKIKWFWLLLPMFSLSFAQGDANLLLQYNRGPDLDGFYRKWNLDLHLHTVYGNMREDYTVRKISFSAGTYIQYKFSKTFALNSGVDYFNLSYQYNLTKNQSYDQLTYLSFPLTIRVFPSRKLHFETGLLYNRLLRAQNTEIVDLKNRSYEYPSGVIQNAFGWVFATQYNVWKRFDVSLQYRFFKKSTNSLSLQMNNFDAFLLGVHFFVLNPKKKPK
;
A
#
# COMPACT_ATOMS: atom_id res chain seq x y z
N MET A 1 -14.78 18.54 -20.80
CA MET A 1 -13.50 17.83 -21.04
C MET A 1 -13.40 16.49 -20.24
N SER A 2 -14.38 15.63 -20.25
CA SER A 2 -14.35 14.39 -19.42
C SER A 2 -14.51 13.08 -20.19
N VAL A 3 -14.73 13.11 -21.48
CA VAL A 3 -15.04 11.91 -22.29
C VAL A 3 -13.78 11.17 -22.79
N LEU A 4 -12.63 11.83 -22.78
CA LEU A 4 -11.38 11.25 -23.33
C LEU A 4 -10.68 10.24 -22.39
N LYS A 5 -10.92 10.34 -21.07
CA LYS A 5 -10.23 9.49 -20.06
C LYS A 5 -10.78 8.06 -19.99
N ILE A 6 -12.00 7.81 -20.44
CA ILE A 6 -12.61 6.48 -20.38
C ILE A 6 -12.20 5.59 -21.56
N LYS A 7 -11.86 6.18 -22.71
CA LYS A 7 -11.50 5.40 -23.92
C LYS A 7 -10.19 4.60 -23.78
N TRP A 8 -9.25 5.07 -22.99
CA TRP A 8 -7.96 4.37 -22.81
C TRP A 8 -8.06 3.13 -21.92
N PHE A 9 -9.01 3.09 -21.01
CA PHE A 9 -9.23 1.92 -20.15
C PHE A 9 -9.72 0.70 -20.95
N TRP A 10 -10.55 0.91 -21.95
CA TRP A 10 -11.06 -0.16 -22.83
C TRP A 10 -10.00 -0.71 -23.79
N LEU A 11 -8.96 0.08 -24.10
CA LEU A 11 -7.83 -0.37 -24.93
C LEU A 11 -6.85 -1.28 -24.17
N LEU A 12 -6.81 -1.21 -22.84
CA LEU A 12 -5.98 -2.09 -22.04
C LEU A 12 -6.63 -3.46 -21.78
N LEU A 13 -7.96 -3.54 -21.82
CA LEU A 13 -8.69 -4.79 -21.60
C LEU A 13 -8.32 -5.90 -22.62
N PRO A 14 -8.26 -5.64 -23.95
CA PRO A 14 -7.86 -6.67 -24.91
C PRO A 14 -6.38 -7.07 -24.80
N MET A 15 -5.50 -6.22 -24.29
CA MET A 15 -4.10 -6.60 -24.05
C MET A 15 -3.97 -7.66 -22.94
N PHE A 16 -4.84 -7.60 -21.94
CA PHE A 16 -4.88 -8.67 -20.91
C PHE A 16 -5.46 -9.98 -21.47
N SER A 17 -6.45 -9.93 -22.35
CA SER A 17 -7.04 -11.14 -22.94
C SER A 17 -6.10 -11.81 -23.96
N LEU A 18 -5.28 -11.04 -24.70
CA LEU A 18 -4.31 -11.59 -25.64
C LEU A 18 -3.14 -12.28 -24.92
N SER A 19 -2.78 -11.85 -23.72
CA SER A 19 -1.76 -12.53 -22.90
C SER A 19 -2.20 -13.90 -22.40
N PHE A 20 -3.51 -14.14 -22.29
CA PHE A 20 -4.05 -15.45 -21.91
C PHE A 20 -4.27 -16.38 -23.11
N ALA A 21 -4.31 -15.86 -24.34
CA ALA A 21 -4.61 -16.64 -25.56
C ALA A 21 -3.37 -17.30 -26.17
N GLN A 22 -2.15 -16.90 -25.80
CA GLN A 22 -0.90 -17.52 -26.25
C GLN A 22 -0.33 -18.51 -25.22
N GLY A 23 -1.22 -19.27 -24.57
CA GLY A 23 -0.81 -20.33 -23.66
C GLY A 23 -0.22 -21.51 -24.42
N ASP A 24 1.09 -21.62 -24.46
CA ASP A 24 1.78 -22.87 -24.74
C ASP A 24 1.17 -23.96 -23.84
N ALA A 25 0.84 -25.13 -24.40
CA ALA A 25 0.28 -26.26 -23.65
C ALA A 25 1.14 -26.62 -22.43
N ASN A 26 2.45 -26.33 -22.47
CA ASN A 26 3.37 -26.43 -21.34
C ASN A 26 3.07 -25.40 -20.23
N LEU A 27 2.60 -24.21 -20.55
CA LEU A 27 2.16 -23.23 -19.55
C LEU A 27 0.87 -23.68 -18.87
N LEU A 28 -0.09 -24.26 -19.62
CA LEU A 28 -1.31 -24.86 -19.06
C LEU A 28 -0.99 -26.06 -18.17
N LEU A 29 -0.03 -26.90 -18.56
CA LEU A 29 0.45 -28.00 -17.74
C LEU A 29 1.22 -27.49 -16.50
N GLN A 30 2.00 -26.42 -16.61
CA GLN A 30 2.63 -25.76 -15.46
C GLN A 30 1.58 -25.06 -14.57
N TYR A 31 0.53 -24.52 -15.14
CA TYR A 31 -0.55 -23.89 -14.38
C TYR A 31 -1.41 -24.93 -13.64
N ASN A 32 -1.71 -26.05 -14.28
CA ASN A 32 -2.39 -27.19 -13.63
C ASN A 32 -1.50 -27.92 -12.63
N ARG A 33 -0.18 -27.88 -12.85
CA ARG A 33 0.78 -28.39 -11.87
C ARG A 33 1.03 -27.43 -10.73
N GLY A 34 0.64 -26.15 -10.87
CA GLY A 34 0.91 -25.08 -9.92
C GLY A 34 2.42 -24.83 -9.74
N PRO A 35 2.81 -23.73 -9.12
CA PRO A 35 4.21 -23.47 -8.80
C PRO A 35 4.67 -24.43 -7.68
N ASP A 36 5.31 -25.51 -8.01
CA ASP A 36 5.75 -26.64 -7.21
C ASP A 36 4.66 -27.65 -6.86
N LEU A 37 4.71 -28.77 -7.58
CA LEU A 37 3.96 -30.00 -7.27
C LEU A 37 4.38 -30.65 -5.94
N ASP A 38 5.56 -30.33 -5.45
CA ASP A 38 6.11 -30.92 -4.22
C ASP A 38 5.51 -30.32 -2.95
N GLY A 39 4.25 -29.92 -3.00
CA GLY A 39 3.36 -29.82 -1.86
C GLY A 39 3.73 -28.86 -0.72
N PHE A 40 4.95 -28.40 -0.65
CA PHE A 40 5.45 -27.64 0.50
C PHE A 40 5.52 -26.15 0.25
N TYR A 41 4.38 -25.48 0.29
CA TYR A 41 4.35 -24.08 0.65
C TYR A 41 4.02 -23.94 2.12
N ARG A 42 4.74 -23.07 2.82
CA ARG A 42 4.33 -22.72 4.17
C ARG A 42 2.98 -22.01 4.12
N LYS A 43 2.01 -22.53 4.84
CA LYS A 43 0.69 -21.92 4.96
C LYS A 43 0.80 -20.55 5.64
N TRP A 44 1.65 -20.44 6.65
CA TRP A 44 1.84 -19.22 7.41
C TRP A 44 3.20 -18.59 7.12
N ASN A 45 3.20 -17.31 6.86
CA ASN A 45 4.40 -16.47 6.78
C ASN A 45 4.22 -15.24 7.64
N LEU A 46 5.33 -14.77 8.21
CA LEU A 46 5.44 -13.52 8.92
C LEU A 46 6.49 -12.68 8.23
N ASP A 47 6.16 -11.45 7.88
CA ASP A 47 7.13 -10.48 7.36
C ASP A 47 7.19 -9.22 8.22
N LEU A 48 8.37 -8.62 8.26
CA LEU A 48 8.63 -7.28 8.76
C LEU A 48 8.91 -6.40 7.57
N HIS A 49 8.39 -5.18 7.57
CA HIS A 49 8.60 -4.27 6.45
C HIS A 49 8.87 -2.84 6.89
N LEU A 50 9.59 -2.15 6.01
CA LEU A 50 9.88 -0.73 6.12
C LEU A 50 9.62 -0.09 4.75
N HIS A 51 8.85 1.01 4.74
CA HIS A 51 8.54 1.75 3.53
C HIS A 51 8.88 3.23 3.68
N THR A 52 9.36 3.81 2.61
CA THR A 52 9.31 5.25 2.38
C THR A 52 7.95 5.59 1.81
N VAL A 53 7.29 6.58 2.38
CA VAL A 53 5.95 7.02 2.03
C VAL A 53 6.03 8.36 1.32
N TYR A 54 5.43 8.47 0.14
CA TYR A 54 5.32 9.69 -0.64
C TYR A 54 3.84 10.00 -0.82
N GLY A 55 3.28 10.69 0.17
CA GLY A 55 1.84 10.91 0.29
C GLY A 55 1.40 12.34 0.10
N ASN A 56 0.13 12.52 -0.22
CA ASN A 56 -0.49 13.82 -0.39
C ASN A 56 -1.98 13.79 0.01
N MET A 57 -2.49 14.97 0.33
CA MET A 57 -3.91 15.25 0.28
C MET A 57 -4.25 15.66 -1.15
N ARG A 58 -5.36 15.13 -1.72
CA ARG A 58 -5.76 15.43 -3.09
C ARG A 58 -6.42 16.80 -3.23
N GLU A 59 -5.68 17.84 -2.92
CA GLU A 59 -6.09 19.22 -3.07
C GLU A 59 -5.01 20.01 -3.82
N ASP A 60 -5.41 21.00 -4.61
CA ASP A 60 -4.54 21.73 -5.54
C ASP A 60 -3.43 22.55 -4.83
N TYR A 61 -3.63 22.83 -3.54
CA TYR A 61 -2.71 23.65 -2.74
C TYR A 61 -1.78 22.81 -1.83
N THR A 62 -1.74 21.50 -2.01
CA THR A 62 -0.88 20.62 -1.22
C THR A 62 0.21 19.97 -2.06
N VAL A 63 1.37 19.80 -1.45
CA VAL A 63 2.55 19.16 -2.06
C VAL A 63 2.94 17.94 -1.24
N ARG A 64 3.32 16.88 -1.93
CA ARG A 64 3.78 15.63 -1.33
C ARG A 64 5.04 15.82 -0.51
N LYS A 65 5.08 15.19 0.64
CA LYS A 65 6.25 15.13 1.51
C LYS A 65 6.62 13.68 1.79
N ILE A 66 7.91 13.43 1.93
CA ILE A 66 8.42 12.10 2.26
C ILE A 66 8.22 11.84 3.75
N SER A 67 7.73 10.66 4.08
CA SER A 67 7.61 10.13 5.43
C SER A 67 7.94 8.63 5.42
N PHE A 68 7.65 7.90 6.48
CA PHE A 68 7.95 6.48 6.58
C PHE A 68 6.80 5.67 7.17
N SER A 69 6.82 4.38 6.89
CA SER A 69 5.93 3.38 7.49
C SER A 69 6.74 2.14 7.83
N ALA A 70 6.42 1.53 8.95
CA ALA A 70 7.02 0.27 9.38
C ALA A 70 5.97 -0.61 10.03
N GLY A 71 6.09 -1.93 9.82
CA GLY A 71 5.11 -2.83 10.39
C GLY A 71 5.43 -4.29 10.21
N THR A 72 4.41 -5.10 10.45
CA THR A 72 4.48 -6.55 10.33
C THR A 72 3.20 -7.10 9.71
N TYR A 73 3.36 -8.07 8.81
CA TYR A 73 2.24 -8.78 8.18
C TYR A 73 2.30 -10.26 8.48
N ILE A 74 1.13 -10.83 8.71
CA ILE A 74 0.89 -12.26 8.77
C ILE A 74 0.15 -12.66 7.51
N GLN A 75 0.71 -13.61 6.77
CA GLN A 75 0.15 -14.15 5.56
C GLN A 75 -0.29 -15.58 5.77
N TYR A 76 -1.50 -15.90 5.33
CA TYR A 76 -2.04 -17.26 5.27
C TYR A 76 -2.29 -17.67 3.82
N LYS A 77 -1.53 -18.65 3.33
CA LYS A 77 -1.72 -19.24 1.99
C LYS A 77 -2.77 -20.34 2.05
N PHE A 78 -3.91 -20.11 1.44
CA PHE A 78 -4.94 -21.13 1.29
C PHE A 78 -4.83 -21.92 -0.02
N SER A 79 -4.06 -21.38 -0.99
CA SER A 79 -3.69 -22.09 -2.21
C SER A 79 -2.24 -21.77 -2.61
N LYS A 80 -1.75 -22.42 -3.67
CA LYS A 80 -0.42 -22.12 -4.24
C LYS A 80 -0.35 -20.71 -4.83
N THR A 81 -1.48 -20.23 -5.34
CA THR A 81 -1.61 -18.97 -6.08
C THR A 81 -2.16 -17.85 -5.23
N PHE A 82 -2.89 -18.16 -4.15
CA PHE A 82 -3.60 -17.15 -3.36
C PHE A 82 -3.25 -17.23 -1.88
N ALA A 83 -3.16 -16.07 -1.27
CA ALA A 83 -3.01 -15.90 0.16
C ALA A 83 -3.87 -14.75 0.68
N LEU A 84 -4.30 -14.85 1.92
CA LEU A 84 -4.82 -13.75 2.71
C LEU A 84 -3.67 -13.13 3.49
N ASN A 85 -3.62 -11.81 3.52
CA ASN A 85 -2.58 -11.06 4.22
C ASN A 85 -3.23 -10.02 5.12
N SER A 86 -2.76 -9.92 6.36
CA SER A 86 -3.19 -8.92 7.33
C SER A 86 -2.05 -8.57 8.26
N GLY A 87 -2.17 -7.46 8.98
CA GLY A 87 -1.12 -7.04 9.90
C GLY A 87 -1.34 -5.68 10.50
N VAL A 88 -0.25 -5.09 10.94
CA VAL A 88 -0.24 -3.78 11.58
C VAL A 88 0.92 -2.96 11.05
N ASP A 89 0.62 -1.73 10.61
CA ASP A 89 1.60 -0.74 10.18
C ASP A 89 1.52 0.51 11.04
N TYR A 90 2.65 0.98 11.48
CA TYR A 90 2.83 2.36 11.92
C TYR A 90 3.06 3.21 10.67
N PHE A 91 2.05 3.96 10.27
CA PHE A 91 2.01 4.67 8.99
C PHE A 91 1.99 6.18 9.21
N ASN A 92 3.02 6.88 8.72
CA ASN A 92 3.06 8.33 8.71
C ASN A 92 2.73 8.86 7.33
N LEU A 93 1.83 9.85 7.28
CA LEU A 93 1.52 10.63 6.10
C LEU A 93 1.90 12.07 6.36
N SER A 94 2.72 12.65 5.48
CA SER A 94 3.10 14.06 5.57
C SER A 94 2.83 14.76 4.24
N TYR A 95 2.30 15.97 4.30
CA TYR A 95 2.10 16.85 3.14
C TYR A 95 2.27 18.30 3.55
N GLN A 96 2.65 19.14 2.61
CA GLN A 96 2.95 20.56 2.82
C GLN A 96 1.93 21.42 2.11
N TYR A 97 1.58 22.55 2.72
CA TYR A 97 0.72 23.57 2.10
C TYR A 97 1.54 24.54 1.27
N ASN A 98 1.06 24.88 0.08
CA ASN A 98 1.73 25.78 -0.87
C ASN A 98 1.13 27.19 -0.90
N LEU A 99 0.13 27.49 -0.07
CA LEU A 99 -0.63 28.73 -0.08
C LEU A 99 -0.11 29.83 0.84
N THR A 100 0.78 29.52 1.75
CA THR A 100 1.21 30.46 2.81
C THR A 100 2.63 30.94 2.57
N LYS A 101 2.91 32.24 2.88
CA LYS A 101 4.26 32.79 2.96
C LYS A 101 5.16 31.98 3.90
N ASN A 102 4.56 31.39 4.93
CA ASN A 102 5.24 30.51 5.89
C ASN A 102 5.03 29.06 5.43
N GLN A 103 6.10 28.30 5.41
CA GLN A 103 6.01 26.87 5.11
C GLN A 103 5.27 26.18 6.25
N SER A 104 4.15 25.57 5.93
CA SER A 104 3.35 24.78 6.87
C SER A 104 3.15 23.38 6.32
N TYR A 105 3.28 22.37 7.20
CA TYR A 105 3.05 20.99 6.81
C TYR A 105 2.29 20.22 7.89
N ASP A 106 1.45 19.31 7.43
CA ASP A 106 0.74 18.36 8.29
C ASP A 106 1.49 17.04 8.37
N GLN A 107 1.41 16.45 9.54
CA GLN A 107 1.90 15.11 9.80
C GLN A 107 0.80 14.32 10.51
N LEU A 108 0.33 13.28 9.84
CA LEU A 108 -0.70 12.37 10.32
C LEU A 108 -0.07 11.02 10.60
N THR A 109 -0.21 10.55 11.83
CA THR A 109 0.29 9.23 12.23
C THR A 109 -0.90 8.29 12.44
N TYR A 110 -0.89 7.19 11.73
CA TYR A 110 -1.92 6.17 11.80
C TYR A 110 -1.35 4.82 12.24
N LEU A 111 -2.19 4.05 12.90
CA LEU A 111 -2.03 2.61 13.02
C LEU A 111 -2.93 1.98 11.96
N SER A 112 -2.31 1.38 10.95
CA SER A 112 -3.00 0.83 9.78
C SER A 112 -3.16 -0.67 9.90
N PHE A 113 -4.35 -1.16 9.57
CA PHE A 113 -4.72 -2.57 9.58
C PHE A 113 -5.16 -2.97 8.15
N PRO A 114 -4.27 -3.49 7.32
CA PRO A 114 -4.61 -4.01 6.01
C PRO A 114 -5.32 -5.38 6.12
N LEU A 115 -6.25 -5.62 5.21
CA LEU A 115 -6.81 -6.93 4.94
C LEU A 115 -6.81 -7.13 3.43
N THR A 116 -5.89 -7.93 2.93
CA THR A 116 -5.59 -8.00 1.51
C THR A 116 -5.54 -9.44 1.00
N ILE A 117 -5.83 -9.59 -0.28
CA ILE A 117 -5.61 -10.82 -1.03
C ILE A 117 -4.33 -10.64 -1.83
N ARG A 118 -3.42 -11.60 -1.69
CA ARG A 118 -2.16 -11.67 -2.42
C ARG A 118 -2.22 -12.77 -3.46
N VAL A 119 -1.84 -12.45 -4.69
CA VAL A 119 -1.79 -13.37 -5.83
C VAL A 119 -0.34 -13.61 -6.22
N PHE A 120 0.03 -14.86 -6.47
CA PHE A 120 1.37 -15.30 -6.84
C PHE A 120 1.38 -15.81 -8.29
N PRO A 121 1.45 -14.93 -9.31
CA PRO A 121 1.54 -15.38 -10.69
C PRO A 121 2.88 -16.06 -11.00
N SER A 122 3.91 -15.75 -10.22
CA SER A 122 5.22 -16.39 -10.34
C SER A 122 5.89 -16.56 -8.96
N ARG A 123 7.04 -17.25 -8.94
CA ARG A 123 7.82 -17.40 -7.71
C ARG A 123 8.44 -16.12 -7.19
N LYS A 124 8.60 -15.12 -8.07
CA LYS A 124 9.28 -13.86 -7.74
C LYS A 124 8.33 -12.69 -7.64
N LEU A 125 7.25 -12.70 -8.40
CA LEU A 125 6.33 -11.57 -8.52
C LEU A 125 5.04 -11.87 -7.78
N HIS A 126 4.60 -10.92 -6.96
CA HIS A 126 3.38 -11.00 -6.19
C HIS A 126 2.57 -9.72 -6.39
N PHE A 127 1.26 -9.86 -6.50
CA PHE A 127 0.33 -8.74 -6.50
C PHE A 127 -0.56 -8.81 -5.28
N GLU A 128 -0.93 -7.66 -4.76
CA GLU A 128 -1.74 -7.57 -3.56
C GLU A 128 -2.77 -6.46 -3.71
N THR A 129 -3.99 -6.73 -3.27
CA THR A 129 -5.05 -5.72 -3.22
C THR A 129 -5.99 -6.01 -2.06
N GLY A 130 -6.60 -4.98 -1.50
CA GLY A 130 -7.57 -5.12 -0.43
C GLY A 130 -7.92 -3.84 0.29
N LEU A 131 -8.54 -4.01 1.44
CA LEU A 131 -9.03 -2.94 2.29
C LEU A 131 -7.96 -2.52 3.29
N LEU A 132 -8.06 -1.27 3.72
CA LEU A 132 -7.17 -0.65 4.69
C LEU A 132 -8.01 0.12 5.71
N TYR A 133 -7.88 -0.21 6.98
CA TYR A 133 -8.41 0.59 8.07
C TYR A 133 -7.26 1.31 8.78
N ASN A 134 -7.35 2.63 8.87
CA ASN A 134 -6.36 3.49 9.51
C ASN A 134 -6.96 4.12 10.77
N ARG A 135 -6.46 3.73 11.93
CA ARG A 135 -6.77 4.37 13.20
C ARG A 135 -5.82 5.53 13.42
N LEU A 136 -6.35 6.73 13.56
CA LEU A 136 -5.55 7.91 13.84
C LEU A 136 -4.96 7.82 15.26
N LEU A 137 -3.65 7.99 15.36
CA LEU A 137 -2.92 8.09 16.62
C LEU A 137 -2.61 9.55 16.96
N ARG A 138 -2.15 10.30 15.95
CA ARG A 138 -1.72 11.68 16.12
C ARG A 138 -1.91 12.48 14.84
N ALA A 139 -2.29 13.74 14.99
CA ALA A 139 -2.38 14.70 13.91
C ALA A 139 -1.76 16.02 14.35
N GLN A 140 -0.77 16.48 13.60
CA GLN A 140 -0.03 17.70 13.91
C GLN A 140 0.10 18.57 12.67
N ASN A 141 0.00 19.88 12.88
CA ASN A 141 0.46 20.88 11.93
C ASN A 141 1.76 21.48 12.47
N THR A 142 2.71 21.68 11.60
CA THR A 142 3.97 22.37 11.93
C THR A 142 4.16 23.53 10.99
N GLU A 143 4.28 24.72 11.55
CA GLU A 143 4.58 25.96 10.85
C GLU A 143 6.05 26.36 11.09
N ILE A 144 6.70 26.82 10.05
CA ILE A 144 8.07 27.36 10.13
C ILE A 144 7.95 28.90 10.08
N VAL A 145 8.09 29.51 11.26
CA VAL A 145 8.06 30.97 11.42
C VAL A 145 9.42 31.41 11.97
N ASP A 146 10.09 32.33 11.29
CA ASP A 146 11.40 32.87 11.70
C ASP A 146 12.44 31.78 12.05
N LEU A 147 12.53 30.76 11.20
CA LEU A 147 13.42 29.59 11.37
C LEU A 147 13.11 28.73 12.63
N LYS A 148 11.99 28.99 13.30
CA LYS A 148 11.50 28.20 14.42
C LYS A 148 10.33 27.34 14.01
N ASN A 149 10.38 26.06 14.36
CA ASN A 149 9.27 25.15 14.16
C ASN A 149 8.27 25.31 15.31
N ARG A 150 7.03 25.69 14.97
CA ARG A 150 5.90 25.70 15.90
C ARG A 150 4.98 24.56 15.51
N SER A 151 4.84 23.56 16.39
CA SER A 151 3.96 22.41 16.16
C SER A 151 2.71 22.53 17.01
N TYR A 152 1.56 22.34 16.39
CA TYR A 152 0.24 22.33 17.02
C TYR A 152 -0.41 20.98 16.80
N GLU A 153 -0.98 20.39 17.83
CA GLU A 153 -1.82 19.22 17.69
C GLU A 153 -3.23 19.65 17.31
N TYR A 154 -3.82 18.93 16.34
CA TYR A 154 -5.21 19.13 16.00
C TYR A 154 -6.11 18.70 17.17
N PRO A 155 -7.15 19.48 17.50
CA PRO A 155 -8.15 19.07 18.49
C PRO A 155 -8.77 17.73 18.12
N SER A 156 -9.14 16.95 19.14
CA SER A 156 -9.80 15.67 18.94
C SER A 156 -11.07 15.82 18.11
N GLY A 157 -11.26 14.97 17.10
CA GLY A 157 -12.42 14.98 16.22
C GLY A 157 -12.27 15.77 14.91
N VAL A 158 -11.24 16.64 14.77
CA VAL A 158 -10.98 17.35 13.50
C VAL A 158 -10.49 16.36 12.45
N ILE A 159 -9.60 15.47 12.83
CA ILE A 159 -9.10 14.39 11.98
C ILE A 159 -9.55 13.07 12.56
N GLN A 160 -10.07 12.18 11.72
CA GLN A 160 -10.66 10.93 12.15
C GLN A 160 -9.93 9.72 11.54
N ASN A 161 -10.39 8.54 11.96
CA ASN A 161 -9.99 7.29 11.33
C ASN A 161 -10.37 7.30 9.85
N ALA A 162 -9.67 6.54 9.05
CA ALA A 162 -9.87 6.50 7.61
C ALA A 162 -9.96 5.08 7.08
N PHE A 163 -10.82 4.89 6.08
CA PHE A 163 -10.91 3.65 5.32
C PHE A 163 -10.35 3.85 3.92
N GLY A 164 -9.73 2.82 3.39
CA GLY A 164 -9.14 2.90 2.07
C GLY A 164 -8.89 1.57 1.41
N TRP A 165 -8.17 1.67 0.30
CA TRP A 165 -7.74 0.56 -0.52
C TRP A 165 -6.23 0.58 -0.66
N VAL A 166 -5.66 -0.61 -0.77
CA VAL A 166 -4.25 -0.82 -1.07
C VAL A 166 -4.11 -1.69 -2.31
N PHE A 167 -3.16 -1.29 -3.17
CA PHE A 167 -2.67 -2.05 -4.30
C PHE A 167 -1.17 -2.14 -4.15
N ALA A 168 -0.62 -3.33 -4.24
CA ALA A 168 0.82 -3.52 -4.11
C ALA A 168 1.35 -4.53 -5.13
N THR A 169 2.58 -4.30 -5.52
CA THR A 169 3.40 -5.24 -6.27
C THR A 169 4.64 -5.52 -5.45
N GLN A 170 5.00 -6.78 -5.30
CA GLN A 170 6.20 -7.20 -4.61
C GLN A 170 7.05 -8.09 -5.51
N TYR A 171 8.34 -7.89 -5.46
CA TYR A 171 9.32 -8.66 -6.21
C TYR A 171 10.35 -9.27 -5.26
N ASN A 172 10.50 -10.59 -5.30
CA ASN A 172 11.49 -11.30 -4.49
C ASN A 172 12.88 -11.13 -5.09
N VAL A 173 13.69 -10.31 -4.46
CA VAL A 173 15.06 -10.02 -4.87
C VAL A 173 16.00 -11.11 -4.37
N TRP A 174 15.88 -11.50 -3.12
CA TRP A 174 16.78 -12.47 -2.50
C TRP A 174 16.08 -13.24 -1.39
N LYS A 175 16.31 -14.52 -1.32
CA LYS A 175 15.80 -15.52 -0.34
C LYS A 175 14.66 -15.08 0.59
N ARG A 176 14.90 -14.07 1.42
CA ARG A 176 13.98 -13.54 2.45
C ARG A 176 13.61 -12.09 2.25
N PHE A 177 14.11 -11.47 1.17
CA PHE A 177 13.91 -10.06 0.93
C PHE A 177 13.08 -9.84 -0.32
N ASP A 178 11.99 -9.09 -0.16
CA ASP A 178 11.18 -8.58 -1.25
C ASP A 178 11.27 -7.05 -1.27
N VAL A 179 11.26 -6.49 -2.46
CA VAL A 179 11.03 -5.07 -2.70
C VAL A 179 9.57 -4.90 -3.07
N SER A 180 8.91 -3.90 -2.52
CA SER A 180 7.51 -3.60 -2.79
C SER A 180 7.30 -2.19 -3.26
N LEU A 181 6.36 -2.04 -4.18
CA LEU A 181 5.74 -0.79 -4.56
C LEU A 181 4.27 -0.88 -4.20
N GLN A 182 3.78 0.05 -3.37
CA GLN A 182 2.38 0.08 -2.96
C GLN A 182 1.77 1.43 -3.32
N TYR A 183 0.48 1.41 -3.63
CA TYR A 183 -0.36 2.58 -3.73
C TYR A 183 -1.52 2.44 -2.74
N ARG A 184 -1.67 3.41 -1.85
CA ARG A 184 -2.74 3.48 -0.87
C ARG A 184 -3.62 4.68 -1.17
N PHE A 185 -4.92 4.44 -1.18
CA PHE A 185 -5.92 5.48 -1.30
C PHE A 185 -6.91 5.36 -0.16
N PHE A 186 -7.15 6.43 0.57
CA PHE A 186 -8.08 6.41 1.69
C PHE A 186 -8.81 7.73 1.85
N LYS A 187 -10.02 7.62 2.36
CA LYS A 187 -10.88 8.74 2.66
C LYS A 187 -10.87 9.00 4.15
N LYS A 188 -10.70 10.24 4.50
CA LYS A 188 -10.81 10.76 5.83
C LYS A 188 -12.15 11.45 5.98
N SER A 189 -12.87 11.18 7.06
CA SER A 189 -13.99 11.99 7.48
C SER A 189 -13.46 13.05 8.43
N THR A 190 -13.65 14.32 8.12
CA THR A 190 -13.41 15.44 9.03
C THR A 190 -14.73 15.87 9.62
N ASN A 191 -14.80 15.98 10.93
CA ASN A 191 -15.96 16.57 11.63
C ASN A 191 -15.98 18.11 11.54
N SER A 192 -15.13 18.73 10.75
CA SER A 192 -15.18 20.17 10.56
C SER A 192 -16.45 20.55 9.80
N LEU A 193 -17.00 21.70 10.14
CA LEU A 193 -18.07 22.37 9.41
C LEU A 193 -17.73 22.61 7.90
N SER A 194 -16.51 22.36 7.48
CA SER A 194 -16.11 22.33 6.08
C SER A 194 -16.53 20.99 5.46
N LEU A 195 -17.40 21.06 4.48
CA LEU A 195 -17.90 19.97 3.64
C LEU A 195 -16.82 19.22 2.83
N GLN A 196 -15.55 19.44 3.08
CA GLN A 196 -14.45 18.87 2.30
C GLN A 196 -14.14 17.44 2.77
N MET A 197 -14.54 16.48 1.96
CA MET A 197 -14.07 15.10 2.06
C MET A 197 -12.62 15.06 1.58
N ASN A 198 -11.67 15.12 2.51
CA ASN A 198 -10.28 15.05 2.18
C ASN A 198 -9.90 13.61 1.78
N ASN A 199 -9.52 13.44 0.54
CA ASN A 199 -8.99 12.19 0.03
C ASN A 199 -7.46 12.22 0.13
N PHE A 200 -6.88 11.13 0.61
CA PHE A 200 -5.44 10.97 0.69
C PHE A 200 -5.00 9.89 -0.28
N ASP A 201 -3.84 10.10 -0.86
CA ASP A 201 -3.13 9.06 -1.60
C ASP A 201 -1.66 9.01 -1.17
N ALA A 202 -1.08 7.82 -1.26
CA ALA A 202 0.32 7.63 -0.98
C ALA A 202 0.92 6.52 -1.84
N PHE A 203 2.10 6.80 -2.38
CA PHE A 203 2.98 5.79 -2.94
C PHE A 203 4.00 5.37 -1.88
N LEU A 204 4.19 4.08 -1.73
CA LEU A 204 5.13 3.51 -0.78
C LEU A 204 6.12 2.63 -1.54
N LEU A 205 7.40 2.89 -1.32
CA LEU A 205 8.48 2.02 -1.78
C LEU A 205 9.17 1.42 -0.56
N GLY A 206 9.33 0.11 -0.52
CA GLY A 206 9.88 -0.51 0.66
C GLY A 206 10.46 -1.89 0.49
N VAL A 207 10.91 -2.41 1.60
CA VAL A 207 11.55 -3.73 1.71
C VAL A 207 10.79 -4.55 2.74
N HIS A 208 10.54 -5.82 2.40
CA HIS A 208 9.97 -6.83 3.29
C HIS A 208 11.03 -7.88 3.63
N PHE A 209 11.11 -8.21 4.89
CA PHE A 209 11.94 -9.29 5.40
C PHE A 209 11.06 -10.42 5.95
N PHE A 210 11.11 -11.59 5.32
CA PHE A 210 10.38 -12.77 5.77
C PHE A 210 11.10 -13.46 6.92
N VAL A 211 10.51 -13.42 8.09
CA VAL A 211 11.02 -14.08 9.31
C VAL A 211 11.05 -15.60 9.09
N LEU A 212 9.99 -16.15 8.52
CA LEU A 212 9.91 -17.55 8.13
C LEU A 212 10.35 -17.71 6.69
N ASN A 213 11.37 -18.54 6.43
CA ASN A 213 11.84 -18.76 5.07
C ASN A 213 10.75 -19.43 4.21
N PRO A 214 10.21 -18.77 3.17
CA PRO A 214 9.14 -19.32 2.35
C PRO A 214 9.57 -20.50 1.48
N LYS A 215 10.89 -20.74 1.33
CA LYS A 215 11.48 -21.69 0.37
C LYS A 215 12.16 -22.90 1.00
N LYS A 216 11.83 -23.27 2.24
CA LYS A 216 12.46 -24.45 2.83
C LYS A 216 11.96 -25.70 2.12
N LYS A 217 12.80 -26.30 1.25
CA LYS A 217 12.57 -27.66 0.76
C LYS A 217 12.56 -28.62 1.97
N PRO A 218 11.69 -29.61 2.00
CA PRO A 218 11.83 -30.69 2.97
C PRO A 218 13.18 -31.36 2.76
N LYS A 219 13.83 -31.73 3.85
CA LYS A 219 15.00 -32.61 3.80
C LYS A 219 14.55 -34.00 3.41
#